data_4d013b0a113a6bdaa1a41b9dbaaa9cb5
#
_entry.id   4d013b0a113a6bdaa1a41b9dbaaa9cb5
#
_cell.length_a   1.000
_cell.length_b   1.000
_cell.length_c   1.000
_cell.angle_alpha   90.00
_cell.angle_beta   90.00
_cell.angle_gamma   90.00
#
_symmetry.space_group_name_H-M   'P 1'
#
loop_
_entity.id
_entity.type
_entity.pdbx_description
1 polymer ?
#
loop_
_entity_poly.entity_id
_entity_poly.type
_entity_poly.pdbx_seq_one_letter_code
_entity_poly.pdbx_strand_id
1 'polypeptide(L)'
;MNTSDIAAKVADAHELSKAKAKTLIEAFLKELVSEAANGTEIALPGFGKFKVKDTPEREGRNPANGEKIKIAASRKLTFAPAKAIKDALNGGG
;
A
#
# COMPACT_ATOMS: atom_id res chain seq x y z
N MET A 1 7.98 7.75 11.14
CA MET A 1 6.93 8.66 10.63
C MET A 1 5.62 7.93 10.52
N ASN A 2 4.54 8.56 10.95
CA ASN A 2 3.19 7.98 10.88
C ASN A 2 2.23 8.97 10.20
N THR A 3 0.95 8.61 10.17
CA THR A 3 -0.08 9.45 9.52
C THR A 3 -0.13 10.85 10.13
N SER A 4 -0.02 10.96 11.45
CA SER A 4 -0.06 12.26 12.12
C SER A 4 1.12 13.15 11.71
N ASP A 5 2.30 12.58 11.56
CA ASP A 5 3.49 13.31 11.12
C ASP A 5 3.34 13.84 9.70
N ILE A 6 2.81 12.99 8.81
CA ILE A 6 2.55 13.37 7.43
C ILE A 6 1.46 14.45 7.37
N ALA A 7 0.40 14.29 8.19
CA ALA A 7 -0.69 15.25 8.25
C ALA A 7 -0.19 16.62 8.69
N ALA A 8 0.72 16.68 9.65
CA ALA A 8 1.29 17.94 10.09
C ALA A 8 2.02 18.66 8.96
N LYS A 9 2.81 17.93 8.18
CA LYS A 9 3.52 18.51 7.03
C LYS A 9 2.58 19.00 5.94
N VAL A 10 1.55 18.21 5.65
CA VAL A 10 0.54 18.59 4.65
C VAL A 10 -0.24 19.82 5.11
N ALA A 11 -0.60 19.88 6.39
CA ALA A 11 -1.31 21.00 6.96
C ALA A 11 -0.52 22.29 6.82
N ASP A 12 0.78 22.24 7.14
CA ASP A 12 1.65 23.42 7.03
C ASP A 12 1.81 23.88 5.59
N ALA A 13 1.94 22.93 4.66
CA ALA A 13 2.14 23.24 3.24
C ALA A 13 0.88 23.82 2.57
N HIS A 14 -0.30 23.50 3.07
CA HIS A 14 -1.57 23.85 2.44
C HIS A 14 -2.50 24.69 3.31
N GLU A 15 -1.98 25.24 4.39
CA GLU A 15 -2.76 26.10 5.30
C GLU A 15 -4.02 25.42 5.84
N LEU A 16 -3.89 24.12 6.15
CA LEU A 16 -4.96 23.34 6.73
C LEU A 16 -4.72 23.12 8.22
N SER A 17 -5.79 22.86 8.96
CA SER A 17 -5.63 22.38 10.33
C SER A 17 -5.08 20.94 10.30
N LYS A 18 -4.33 20.58 11.33
CA LYS A 18 -3.78 19.21 11.44
C LYS A 18 -4.90 18.16 11.47
N ALA A 19 -6.00 18.47 12.14
CA ALA A 19 -7.15 17.59 12.22
C ALA A 19 -7.77 17.35 10.84
N LYS A 20 -7.93 18.40 10.05
CA LYS A 20 -8.48 18.28 8.70
C LYS A 20 -7.55 17.53 7.78
N ALA A 21 -6.26 17.84 7.83
CA ALA A 21 -5.26 17.11 7.03
C ALA A 21 -5.26 15.62 7.34
N LYS A 22 -5.32 15.27 8.61
CA LYS A 22 -5.38 13.87 9.04
C LYS A 22 -6.64 13.19 8.53
N THR A 23 -7.79 13.85 8.61
CA THR A 23 -9.06 13.33 8.12
C THR A 23 -8.99 13.05 6.60
N LEU A 24 -8.42 13.99 5.84
CA LEU A 24 -8.27 13.84 4.39
C LEU A 24 -7.35 12.67 4.04
N ILE A 25 -6.24 12.54 4.76
CA ILE A 25 -5.29 11.44 4.52
C ILE A 25 -5.93 10.10 4.86
N GLU A 26 -6.63 10.00 5.98
CA GLU A 26 -7.30 8.77 6.38
C GLU A 26 -8.39 8.38 5.38
N ALA A 27 -9.14 9.36 4.87
CA ALA A 27 -10.15 9.12 3.85
C ALA A 27 -9.51 8.58 2.57
N PHE A 28 -8.40 9.16 2.16
CA PHE A 28 -7.66 8.71 0.98
C PHE A 28 -7.17 7.27 1.14
N LEU A 29 -6.58 6.93 2.28
CA LEU A 29 -6.10 5.58 2.56
C LEU A 29 -7.25 4.57 2.59
N LYS A 30 -8.38 4.97 3.15
CA LYS A 30 -9.58 4.12 3.17
C LYS A 30 -10.09 3.83 1.78
N GLU A 31 -10.07 4.82 0.89
CA GLU A 31 -10.44 4.61 -0.52
C GLU A 31 -9.48 3.66 -1.22
N LEU A 32 -8.18 3.76 -0.95
CA LEU A 32 -7.20 2.83 -1.50
C LEU A 32 -7.52 1.38 -1.09
N VAL A 33 -7.83 1.18 0.17
CA VAL A 33 -8.16 -0.15 0.69
C VAL A 33 -9.45 -0.68 0.04
N SER A 34 -10.46 0.19 -0.09
CA SER A 34 -11.72 -0.18 -0.70
C SER A 34 -11.55 -0.62 -2.15
N GLU A 35 -10.79 0.14 -2.93
CA GLU A 35 -10.53 -0.20 -4.33
C GLU A 35 -9.69 -1.48 -4.44
N ALA A 36 -8.70 -1.64 -3.58
CA ALA A 36 -7.89 -2.85 -3.54
C ALA A 36 -8.74 -4.08 -3.20
N ALA A 37 -9.70 -3.94 -2.30
CA ALA A 37 -10.61 -5.03 -1.95
C ALA A 37 -11.45 -5.48 -3.15
N ASN A 38 -11.74 -4.56 -4.07
CA ASN A 38 -12.45 -4.86 -5.32
C ASN A 38 -11.53 -5.40 -6.42
N GLY A 39 -10.23 -5.53 -6.15
CA GLY A 39 -9.26 -6.03 -7.11
C GLY A 39 -8.81 -4.98 -8.12
N THR A 40 -9.12 -3.72 -7.91
CA THR A 40 -8.77 -2.64 -8.82
C THR A 40 -7.30 -2.28 -8.71
N GLU A 41 -6.63 -2.13 -9.86
CA GLU A 41 -5.28 -1.59 -9.90
C GLU A 41 -5.35 -0.07 -9.71
N ILE A 42 -4.50 0.43 -8.82
CA ILE A 42 -4.47 1.85 -8.50
C ILE A 42 -3.16 2.43 -9.01
N ALA A 43 -3.23 3.34 -9.97
CA ALA A 43 -2.06 4.01 -10.52
C ALA A 43 -2.01 5.45 -10.02
N LEU A 44 -0.92 5.79 -9.33
CA LEU A 44 -0.69 7.13 -8.79
C LEU A 44 0.53 7.73 -9.49
N PRO A 45 0.33 8.62 -10.46
CA PRO A 45 1.44 9.23 -11.19
C PRO A 45 2.44 9.91 -10.24
N GLY A 46 3.72 9.67 -10.48
CA GLY A 46 4.78 10.23 -9.63
C GLY A 46 4.98 9.50 -8.30
N PHE A 47 4.14 8.52 -7.99
CA PHE A 47 4.26 7.75 -6.76
C PHE A 47 4.49 6.26 -7.02
N GLY A 48 3.56 5.62 -7.69
CA GLY A 48 3.67 4.20 -8.01
C GLY A 48 2.33 3.58 -8.32
N LYS A 49 2.31 2.27 -8.35
CA LYS A 49 1.10 1.50 -8.62
C LYS A 49 0.86 0.49 -7.51
N PHE A 50 -0.39 0.36 -7.13
CA PHE A 50 -0.84 -0.69 -6.22
C PHE A 50 -1.63 -1.71 -7.02
N LYS A 51 -1.28 -2.97 -6.87
CA LYS A 51 -1.95 -4.09 -7.52
C LYS A 51 -2.31 -5.13 -6.49
N VAL A 52 -3.42 -5.82 -6.74
CA VAL A 52 -3.81 -6.94 -5.91
C VAL A 52 -3.38 -8.22 -6.62
N LYS A 53 -2.59 -9.03 -5.93
CA LYS A 53 -2.16 -10.32 -6.43
C LYS A 53 -2.97 -11.42 -5.76
N ASP A 54 -3.65 -12.22 -6.56
CA ASP A 54 -4.39 -13.37 -6.06
C ASP A 54 -3.48 -14.59 -6.02
N THR A 55 -3.41 -15.23 -4.86
CA THR A 55 -2.69 -16.49 -4.72
C THR A 55 -3.74 -17.59 -4.53
N PRO A 56 -3.83 -18.57 -5.45
CA PRO A 56 -4.81 -19.65 -5.33
C PRO A 56 -4.45 -20.58 -4.19
N GLU A 57 -5.46 -21.30 -3.74
CA GLU A 57 -5.27 -22.37 -2.76
C GLU A 57 -4.29 -23.40 -3.32
N ARG A 58 -3.37 -23.86 -2.48
CA ARG A 58 -2.36 -24.83 -2.88
C ARG A 58 -2.03 -25.74 -1.72
N GLU A 59 -1.39 -26.88 -2.04
CA GLU A 59 -0.84 -27.76 -1.03
C GLU A 59 0.61 -27.41 -0.77
N GLY A 60 0.98 -27.39 0.50
CA GLY A 60 2.36 -27.23 0.93
C GLY A 60 2.75 -28.36 1.87
N ARG A 61 3.97 -28.34 2.33
CA ARG A 61 4.45 -29.31 3.33
C ARG A 61 4.99 -28.57 4.53
N ASN A 62 4.64 -29.05 5.70
CA ASN A 62 5.21 -28.55 6.93
C ASN A 62 6.68 -28.97 7.01
N PRO A 63 7.65 -28.05 7.01
CA PRO A 63 9.06 -28.40 7.04
C PRO A 63 9.50 -29.11 8.32
N ALA A 64 8.73 -29.01 9.39
CA ALA A 64 9.07 -29.63 10.66
C ALA A 64 8.80 -31.14 10.67
N ASN A 65 7.71 -31.58 10.02
CA ASN A 65 7.31 -33.01 10.07
C ASN A 65 6.95 -33.59 8.71
N GLY A 66 7.04 -32.81 7.64
CA GLY A 66 6.73 -33.29 6.30
C GLY A 66 5.26 -33.53 6.00
N GLU A 67 4.36 -33.18 6.92
CA GLU A 67 2.93 -33.31 6.68
C GLU A 67 2.45 -32.34 5.60
N LYS A 68 1.49 -32.82 4.81
CA LYS A 68 0.84 -31.97 3.84
C LYS A 68 -0.08 -31.00 4.56
N ILE A 69 0.05 -29.71 4.25
CA ILE A 69 -0.84 -28.69 4.75
C ILE A 69 -1.51 -27.99 3.57
N LYS A 70 -2.71 -27.50 3.81
CA LYS A 70 -3.47 -26.79 2.81
C LYS A 70 -3.27 -25.30 3.03
N ILE A 71 -2.70 -24.63 2.04
CA ILE A 71 -2.51 -23.19 2.10
C ILE A 71 -3.70 -22.53 1.44
N ALA A 72 -4.48 -21.80 2.22
CA ALA A 72 -5.69 -21.14 1.73
C ALA A 72 -5.36 -20.08 0.68
N ALA A 73 -6.30 -19.88 -0.24
CA ALA A 73 -6.20 -18.78 -1.19
C ALA A 73 -6.12 -17.46 -0.44
N SER A 74 -5.32 -16.55 -0.93
CA SER A 74 -5.17 -15.24 -0.31
C SER A 74 -4.96 -14.16 -1.36
N ARG A 75 -5.20 -12.91 -0.98
CA ARG A 75 -4.99 -11.75 -1.82
C ARG A 75 -3.99 -10.84 -1.14
N LYS A 76 -3.03 -10.36 -1.89
CA LYS A 76 -1.97 -9.50 -1.36
C LYS A 76 -1.92 -8.19 -2.12
N LEU A 77 -1.74 -7.10 -1.39
CA LEU A 77 -1.50 -5.81 -1.99
C LEU A 77 -0.01 -5.67 -2.27
N THR A 78 0.32 -5.40 -3.52
CA THR A 78 1.71 -5.17 -3.93
C THR A 78 1.89 -3.73 -4.37
N PHE A 79 3.07 -3.19 -4.14
CA PHE A 79 3.40 -1.83 -4.51
C PHE A 79 4.60 -1.81 -5.44
N ALA A 80 4.46 -1.16 -6.60
CA ALA A 80 5.54 -0.94 -7.53
C ALA A 80 5.83 0.57 -7.57
N PRO A 81 6.98 1.02 -7.04
CA PRO A 81 7.29 2.44 -7.03
C PRO A 81 7.51 3.00 -8.43
N ALA A 82 7.08 4.24 -8.64
CA ALA A 82 7.33 4.94 -9.89
C ALA A 82 8.81 5.32 -10.01
N LYS A 83 9.25 5.60 -11.22
CA LYS A 83 10.64 6.01 -11.48
C LYS A 83 11.04 7.20 -10.61
N ALA A 84 10.15 8.18 -10.45
CA ALA A 84 10.42 9.36 -9.65
C ALA A 84 10.81 9.02 -8.21
N ILE A 85 10.15 7.99 -7.62
CA ILE A 85 10.49 7.53 -6.27
C ILE A 85 11.84 6.83 -6.24
N LYS A 86 12.10 5.97 -7.23
CA LYS A 86 13.39 5.27 -7.33
C LYS A 86 14.53 6.27 -7.45
N ASP A 87 14.37 7.29 -8.27
CA ASP A 87 15.38 8.33 -8.46
C ASP A 87 15.59 9.12 -7.16
N ALA A 88 14.52 9.46 -6.45
CA ALA A 88 14.61 10.17 -5.18
C ALA A 88 15.35 9.35 -4.12
N LEU A 89 15.12 8.04 -4.08
CA LEU A 89 15.77 7.14 -3.13
C LEU A 89 17.24 6.92 -3.45
N ASN A 90 17.61 7.00 -4.72
CA ASN A 90 18.97 6.71 -5.18
C ASN A 90 19.79 7.96 -5.51
N GLY A 91 19.46 9.07 -4.89
CA GLY A 91 20.25 10.29 -5.02
C GLY A 91 19.82 11.21 -6.17
N GLY A 92 18.62 11.08 -6.64
CA GLY A 92 18.06 12.00 -7.61
C GLY A 92 18.68 11.89 -8.98
N GLY A 93 19.11 10.70 -9.32
CA GLY A 93 19.76 10.41 -10.57
C GLY A 93 19.03 10.86 -11.80
#